data_f65f4903ceae1a3ef389617808430917
#
_entry.id   f65f4903ceae1a3ef389617808430917
#
_cell.length_a   1.000
_cell.length_b   1.000
_cell.length_c   1.000
_cell.angle_alpha   90.00
_cell.angle_beta   90.00
_cell.angle_gamma   90.00
#
_symmetry.space_group_name_H-M   'P 1'
#
loop_
_entity.id
_entity.type
_entity.pdbx_description
1 polymer ?
#
loop_
_entity_poly.entity_id
_entity_poly.type
_entity_poly.pdbx_seq_one_letter_code
_entity_poly.pdbx_strand_id
1 'polypeptide(L)'
;LAYMFSYKPKVTGLAIVDVDVFQQVPSKVVGATTVPDFSYALEIPQNTSVSSRSGTRFAIQESINFSVSSSIDPTVTTISQISLGEPTYYLLKKTRKASSGTIVSTNFTLGSYTEFPTLELNVSNISNIIDIVDSDGNQYYEVDYLAQDLIYDSIRNTNTNDPNNYTDAGAPYILKTKSVNRRFVTRFLNENTLQIQFGSGKPLQNDEEIVPNPDNVGLGLPFEQNKLTTAYSPTNFVFTNTYGTAPSNTTLTVRYLTGGGVSSNINANSLNVIDSSAVRFLNPGLNNSTTADFVFNSLATNNPSAASGGGGGDTIEEIRQNSLSNFNTQQRNVTADDYLIRALSMPSKYGVISKAFTAKASVKNPDTILDLYVLTQDLNGNLIKPSNAIKNNLKTYINQYRMIGDSVNIKDAFIVNIGCEFDIITLPNYNNNEILTQCIGVVQSYFLTRKWQINQPIILREITLLLDAVPGVQTVANIQIINKAGTINNYSEYAYSISGATQGGVIYPSLDPSIFEVKFPNDDIKGRIV
;
A
#
# COMPACT_ATOMS: atom_id res chain seq x y z
N LEU A 1 11.51 -17.71 -10.18
CA LEU A 1 10.23 -18.28 -10.64
C LEU A 1 9.08 -17.26 -10.53
N ALA A 2 8.87 -16.57 -9.37
CA ALA A 2 7.78 -15.62 -9.19
C ALA A 2 7.73 -14.55 -10.29
N TYR A 3 8.87 -13.95 -10.61
CA TYR A 3 8.97 -12.96 -11.70
C TYR A 3 8.65 -13.53 -13.09
N MET A 4 8.88 -14.82 -13.33
CA MET A 4 8.48 -15.48 -14.58
C MET A 4 6.96 -15.58 -14.70
N PHE A 5 6.25 -15.57 -13.58
CA PHE A 5 4.79 -15.52 -13.51
C PHE A 5 4.27 -14.08 -13.35
N SER A 6 5.09 -13.07 -13.63
CA SER A 6 4.77 -11.64 -13.49
C SER A 6 4.36 -11.23 -12.07
N TYR A 7 4.75 -12.00 -11.06
CA TYR A 7 4.51 -11.69 -9.65
C TYR A 7 5.75 -11.04 -9.03
N LYS A 8 5.61 -9.83 -8.48
CA LYS A 8 6.67 -9.12 -7.76
C LYS A 8 6.47 -9.35 -6.24
N PRO A 9 7.32 -10.18 -5.59
CA PRO A 9 7.22 -10.42 -4.16
C PRO A 9 7.36 -9.13 -3.35
N LYS A 10 6.61 -9.05 -2.25
CA LYS A 10 6.68 -7.92 -1.30
C LYS A 10 7.73 -8.25 -0.24
N VAL A 11 8.67 -7.34 -0.01
CA VAL A 11 9.68 -7.49 1.06
C VAL A 11 9.20 -6.87 2.35
N THR A 12 8.45 -5.76 2.28
CA THR A 12 7.88 -5.07 3.44
C THR A 12 6.60 -4.35 3.03
N GLY A 13 5.68 -4.18 3.97
CA GLY A 13 4.48 -3.37 3.80
C GLY A 13 4.64 -2.00 4.44
N LEU A 14 4.21 -0.96 3.74
CA LEU A 14 4.16 0.41 4.27
C LEU A 14 2.85 0.64 5.01
N ALA A 15 2.92 1.27 6.18
CA ALA A 15 1.73 1.83 6.82
C ALA A 15 1.32 3.11 6.09
N ILE A 16 0.01 3.30 5.94
CA ILE A 16 -0.57 4.48 5.33
C ILE A 16 -1.52 5.14 6.32
N VAL A 17 -1.53 6.48 6.31
CA VAL A 17 -2.36 7.27 7.20
C VAL A 17 -2.75 8.59 6.53
N ASP A 18 -3.91 9.13 6.89
CA ASP A 18 -4.28 10.49 6.55
C ASP A 18 -3.69 11.44 7.60
N VAL A 19 -2.95 12.44 7.13
CA VAL A 19 -2.33 13.47 7.97
C VAL A 19 -3.02 14.79 7.70
N ASP A 20 -3.55 15.38 8.76
CA ASP A 20 -4.04 16.76 8.76
C ASP A 20 -2.86 17.70 8.97
N VAL A 21 -2.71 18.66 8.08
CA VAL A 21 -1.69 19.70 8.18
C VAL A 21 -2.38 21.03 8.36
N PHE A 22 -1.90 21.80 9.33
CA PHE A 22 -2.47 23.06 9.78
C PHE A 22 -1.48 24.20 9.59
N GLN A 23 -2.01 25.36 9.21
CA GLN A 23 -1.28 26.61 9.11
C GLN A 23 -2.17 27.75 9.59
N GLN A 24 -1.63 28.72 10.33
CA GLN A 24 -2.33 29.97 10.60
C GLN A 24 -1.95 31.02 9.55
N VAL A 25 -2.93 31.82 9.12
CA VAL A 25 -2.70 32.98 8.25
C VAL A 25 -3.34 34.22 8.86
N PRO A 26 -2.75 35.40 8.68
CA PRO A 26 -3.35 36.62 9.16
C PRO A 26 -4.66 36.94 8.41
N SER A 27 -5.45 37.78 8.99
CA SER A 27 -6.64 38.34 8.34
C SER A 27 -6.28 39.54 7.48
N LYS A 28 -7.07 39.76 6.44
CA LYS A 28 -7.12 41.04 5.69
C LYS A 28 -8.54 41.53 5.53
N VAL A 29 -8.71 42.83 5.48
CA VAL A 29 -10.01 43.48 5.26
C VAL A 29 -10.27 43.60 3.76
N VAL A 30 -11.41 43.05 3.31
CA VAL A 30 -11.88 43.18 1.93
C VAL A 30 -13.31 43.75 1.99
N GLY A 31 -13.44 45.00 1.63
CA GLY A 31 -14.73 45.71 1.80
C GLY A 31 -15.10 45.87 3.27
N ALA A 32 -16.27 45.35 3.66
CA ALA A 32 -16.76 45.35 5.05
C ALA A 32 -16.54 44.02 5.79
N THR A 33 -15.82 43.06 5.21
CA THR A 33 -15.59 41.72 5.78
C THR A 33 -14.12 41.44 5.98
N THR A 34 -13.80 40.69 7.04
CA THR A 34 -12.46 40.20 7.33
C THR A 34 -12.31 38.79 6.78
N VAL A 35 -11.32 38.58 5.94
CA VAL A 35 -11.06 37.29 5.24
C VAL A 35 -9.62 36.83 5.48
N PRO A 36 -9.30 35.51 5.29
CA PRO A 36 -7.94 35.03 5.37
C PRO A 36 -7.04 35.67 4.30
N ASP A 37 -5.81 36.02 4.67
CA ASP A 37 -4.81 36.49 3.71
C ASP A 37 -4.01 35.33 3.14
N PHE A 38 -4.45 34.78 2.01
CA PHE A 38 -3.78 33.67 1.32
C PHE A 38 -2.43 34.05 0.70
N SER A 39 -2.02 35.34 0.72
CA SER A 39 -0.66 35.71 0.31
C SER A 39 0.42 35.09 1.22
N TYR A 40 0.04 34.78 2.47
CA TYR A 40 0.86 34.04 3.45
C TYR A 40 0.71 32.52 3.38
N ALA A 41 0.04 31.99 2.37
CA ALA A 41 -0.11 30.54 2.23
C ALA A 41 1.23 29.86 1.97
N LEU A 42 1.45 28.74 2.66
CA LEU A 42 2.62 27.89 2.50
C LEU A 42 2.39 26.82 1.44
N GLU A 43 3.48 26.45 0.78
CA GLU A 43 3.57 25.25 -0.04
C GLU A 43 4.45 24.22 0.64
N ILE A 44 3.90 23.02 0.80
CA ILE A 44 4.63 21.88 1.35
C ILE A 44 4.87 20.90 0.18
N PRO A 45 6.13 20.64 -0.19
CA PRO A 45 6.45 19.73 -1.29
C PRO A 45 6.00 18.29 -1.01
N GLN A 46 5.79 17.55 -2.08
CA GLN A 46 5.67 16.10 -2.03
C GLN A 46 6.90 15.49 -1.34
N ASN A 47 6.72 14.37 -0.65
CA ASN A 47 7.76 13.66 0.09
C ASN A 47 8.30 14.40 1.33
N THR A 48 7.63 15.48 1.77
CA THR A 48 7.95 16.10 3.06
C THR A 48 7.75 15.08 4.18
N SER A 49 8.74 14.98 5.06
CA SER A 49 8.72 14.04 6.18
C SER A 49 7.88 14.57 7.33
N VAL A 50 6.98 13.73 7.83
CA VAL A 50 6.29 13.92 9.12
C VAL A 50 6.66 12.78 10.05
N SER A 51 6.82 13.06 11.33
CA SER A 51 7.29 12.04 12.27
C SER A 51 6.55 12.06 13.60
N SER A 52 6.56 10.92 14.24
CA SER A 52 6.15 10.80 15.63
C SER A 52 7.31 11.16 16.56
N ARG A 53 7.01 11.47 17.81
CA ARG A 53 8.03 11.66 18.86
C ARG A 53 8.85 10.40 19.12
N SER A 54 8.33 9.22 18.80
CA SER A 54 9.06 7.94 18.89
C SER A 54 10.05 7.71 17.74
N GLY A 55 10.12 8.62 16.75
CA GLY A 55 11.05 8.55 15.64
C GLY A 55 10.52 7.85 14.39
N THR A 56 9.29 7.32 14.40
CA THR A 56 8.68 6.73 13.19
C THR A 56 8.36 7.84 12.19
N ARG A 57 8.83 7.69 10.95
CA ARG A 57 8.72 8.69 9.89
C ARG A 57 7.74 8.26 8.80
N PHE A 58 7.04 9.27 8.28
CA PHE A 58 6.12 9.14 7.15
C PHE A 58 6.43 10.22 6.13
N ALA A 59 6.27 9.91 4.85
CA ALA A 59 6.42 10.86 3.75
C ALA A 59 5.05 11.22 3.19
N ILE A 60 4.76 12.51 3.07
CA ILE A 60 3.51 13.03 2.46
C ILE A 60 3.52 12.70 0.97
N GLN A 61 2.49 12.01 0.48
CA GLN A 61 2.46 11.51 -0.90
C GLN A 61 2.20 12.59 -1.96
N GLU A 62 1.51 13.68 -1.60
CA GLU A 62 1.16 14.76 -2.51
C GLU A 62 1.48 16.10 -1.90
N SER A 63 1.89 17.08 -2.72
CA SER A 63 2.15 18.44 -2.25
C SER A 63 0.89 19.08 -1.65
N ILE A 64 1.10 20.02 -0.73
CA ILE A 64 0.04 20.82 -0.13
C ILE A 64 0.21 22.27 -0.56
N ASN A 65 -0.83 22.86 -1.12
CA ASN A 65 -0.91 24.27 -1.39
C ASN A 65 -2.15 24.82 -0.66
N PHE A 66 -1.95 25.63 0.36
CA PHE A 66 -3.05 26.16 1.16
C PHE A 66 -3.83 27.28 0.49
N SER A 67 -3.32 27.89 -0.58
CA SER A 67 -4.04 28.93 -1.33
C SER A 67 -5.14 28.39 -2.23
N VAL A 68 -5.08 27.09 -2.55
CA VAL A 68 -6.03 26.42 -3.44
C VAL A 68 -7.08 25.70 -2.61
N SER A 69 -8.35 25.95 -2.89
CA SER A 69 -9.48 25.22 -2.30
C SER A 69 -10.45 24.83 -3.40
N SER A 70 -10.83 23.57 -3.45
CA SER A 70 -11.83 23.04 -4.38
C SER A 70 -12.70 21.99 -3.68
N SER A 71 -13.81 21.59 -4.28
CA SER A 71 -14.68 20.54 -3.75
C SER A 71 -13.98 19.20 -3.57
N ILE A 72 -12.87 18.98 -4.27
CA ILE A 72 -12.10 17.75 -4.29
C ILE A 72 -10.85 17.83 -3.42
N ASP A 73 -10.30 19.04 -3.25
CA ASP A 73 -9.18 19.33 -2.36
C ASP A 73 -9.53 20.56 -1.49
N PRO A 74 -10.44 20.41 -0.55
CA PRO A 74 -10.91 21.50 0.25
C PRO A 74 -9.83 21.99 1.24
N THR A 75 -9.65 23.31 1.31
CA THR A 75 -8.96 23.96 2.43
C THR A 75 -10.02 24.35 3.45
N VAL A 76 -10.06 23.64 4.56
CA VAL A 76 -10.96 23.99 5.67
C VAL A 76 -10.40 25.21 6.37
N THR A 77 -11.22 26.23 6.49
CA THR A 77 -10.84 27.51 7.10
C THR A 77 -11.69 27.76 8.35
N THR A 78 -11.04 27.99 9.48
CA THR A 78 -11.69 28.34 10.75
C THR A 78 -11.03 29.56 11.38
N ILE A 79 -11.76 30.29 12.19
CA ILE A 79 -11.20 31.44 12.91
C ILE A 79 -10.33 30.89 14.05
N SER A 80 -9.06 31.31 14.11
CA SER A 80 -8.11 30.90 15.15
C SER A 80 -8.01 31.90 16.28
N GLN A 81 -7.96 33.18 15.97
CA GLN A 81 -7.82 34.23 16.97
C GLN A 81 -8.74 35.41 16.66
N ILE A 82 -9.29 36.00 17.71
CA ILE A 82 -10.17 37.17 17.64
C ILE A 82 -9.60 38.27 18.55
N SER A 83 -9.56 39.52 18.07
CA SER A 83 -9.23 40.69 18.86
C SER A 83 -10.26 41.78 18.62
N LEU A 84 -10.79 42.39 19.69
CA LEU A 84 -11.81 43.43 19.64
C LEU A 84 -13.08 43.05 18.82
N GLY A 85 -13.41 41.76 18.78
CA GLY A 85 -14.56 41.24 18.04
C GLY A 85 -14.28 40.88 16.57
N GLU A 86 -13.10 41.20 16.04
CA GLU A 86 -12.70 40.91 14.66
C GLU A 86 -11.68 39.77 14.59
N PRO A 87 -11.79 38.87 13.59
CA PRO A 87 -10.79 37.82 13.37
C PRO A 87 -9.43 38.42 13.03
N THR A 88 -8.39 38.03 13.76
CA THR A 88 -6.99 38.42 13.50
C THR A 88 -6.19 37.34 12.78
N TYR A 89 -6.48 36.07 13.08
CA TYR A 89 -5.87 34.91 12.40
C TYR A 89 -6.91 33.86 12.09
N TYR A 90 -6.72 33.21 10.94
CA TYR A 90 -7.47 32.05 10.50
C TYR A 90 -6.59 30.80 10.51
N LEU A 91 -7.15 29.66 10.90
CA LEU A 91 -6.53 28.35 10.79
C LEU A 91 -6.97 27.70 9.49
N LEU A 92 -5.99 27.38 8.65
CA LEU A 92 -6.19 26.59 7.44
C LEU A 92 -5.81 25.14 7.72
N LYS A 93 -6.61 24.20 7.22
CA LYS A 93 -6.37 22.76 7.35
C LYS A 93 -6.49 22.09 5.99
N LYS A 94 -5.55 21.22 5.69
CA LYS A 94 -5.61 20.26 4.57
C LYS A 94 -5.21 18.87 5.01
N THR A 95 -5.86 17.86 4.42
CA THR A 95 -5.57 16.46 4.70
C THR A 95 -4.81 15.84 3.52
N ARG A 96 -3.75 15.08 3.78
CA ARG A 96 -2.99 14.33 2.79
C ARG A 96 -2.65 12.94 3.29
N LYS A 97 -2.51 12.02 2.33
CA LYS A 97 -2.01 10.69 2.61
C LYS A 97 -0.50 10.72 2.83
N ALA A 98 -0.06 10.01 3.85
CA ALA A 98 1.36 9.78 4.11
C ALA A 98 1.64 8.28 4.22
N SER A 99 2.79 7.85 3.72
CA SER A 99 3.28 6.47 3.81
C SER A 99 4.50 6.38 4.73
N SER A 100 4.57 5.32 5.52
CA SER A 100 5.69 5.10 6.43
C SER A 100 7.00 4.89 5.68
N GLY A 101 8.08 5.40 6.22
CA GLY A 101 9.44 5.18 5.70
C GLY A 101 10.28 6.45 5.69
N THR A 102 11.56 6.23 5.42
CA THR A 102 12.55 7.29 5.24
C THR A 102 13.07 7.25 3.82
N ILE A 103 13.12 8.42 3.18
CA ILE A 103 13.69 8.55 1.84
C ILE A 103 15.21 8.61 1.99
N VAL A 104 15.88 7.72 1.29
CA VAL A 104 17.34 7.61 1.24
C VAL A 104 17.78 7.75 -0.21
N SER A 105 18.95 8.33 -0.44
CA SER A 105 19.57 8.42 -1.76
C SER A 105 20.92 7.72 -1.78
N THR A 106 21.20 7.02 -2.87
CA THR A 106 22.49 6.38 -3.15
C THR A 106 22.94 6.75 -4.55
N ASN A 107 24.22 7.07 -4.70
CA ASN A 107 24.81 7.43 -5.99
C ASN A 107 25.57 6.24 -6.58
N PHE A 108 25.37 6.00 -7.88
CA PHE A 108 26.08 4.99 -8.65
C PHE A 108 26.75 5.64 -9.85
N THR A 109 28.07 5.52 -9.95
CA THR A 109 28.82 6.01 -11.11
C THR A 109 28.97 4.90 -12.13
N LEU A 110 28.46 5.14 -13.33
CA LEU A 110 28.53 4.23 -14.46
C LEU A 110 29.60 4.69 -15.45
N GLY A 111 30.39 3.74 -15.94
CA GLY A 111 31.41 3.96 -16.96
C GLY A 111 30.86 3.92 -18.36
N SER A 112 31.65 3.36 -19.30
CA SER A 112 31.28 3.19 -20.69
C SER A 112 30.00 2.38 -20.87
N TYR A 113 29.34 2.59 -21.99
CA TYR A 113 28.12 1.89 -22.38
C TYR A 113 28.24 0.36 -22.26
N THR A 114 27.28 -0.24 -21.62
CA THR A 114 27.04 -1.69 -21.55
C THR A 114 25.57 -1.97 -21.80
N GLU A 115 25.26 -3.09 -22.45
CA GLU A 115 23.88 -3.52 -22.66
C GLU A 115 23.29 -4.06 -21.36
N PHE A 116 22.06 -3.67 -21.04
CA PHE A 116 21.32 -4.11 -19.86
C PHE A 116 22.12 -3.95 -18.54
N PRO A 117 22.70 -2.78 -18.26
CA PRO A 117 23.45 -2.60 -17.03
C PRO A 117 22.55 -2.84 -15.82
N THR A 118 23.13 -3.46 -14.79
CA THR A 118 22.44 -3.76 -13.54
C THR A 118 23.12 -3.05 -12.37
N LEU A 119 22.31 -2.53 -11.45
CA LEU A 119 22.76 -1.98 -10.17
C LEU A 119 22.15 -2.79 -9.04
N GLU A 120 22.87 -2.95 -7.95
CA GLU A 120 22.41 -3.62 -6.75
C GLU A 120 22.39 -2.67 -5.55
N LEU A 121 21.22 -2.52 -4.96
CA LEU A 121 21.00 -1.82 -3.71
C LEU A 121 21.00 -2.86 -2.58
N ASN A 122 22.09 -2.90 -1.79
CA ASN A 122 22.25 -3.80 -0.65
C ASN A 122 21.75 -3.12 0.63
N VAL A 123 20.44 -2.94 0.75
CA VAL A 123 19.76 -2.29 1.87
C VAL A 123 18.54 -3.10 2.26
N SER A 124 18.37 -3.33 3.56
CA SER A 124 17.18 -4.01 4.08
C SER A 124 15.94 -3.12 4.05
N ASN A 125 14.77 -3.77 3.95
CA ASN A 125 13.46 -3.09 4.02
C ASN A 125 13.24 -2.00 2.96
N ILE A 126 13.77 -2.19 1.75
CA ILE A 126 13.42 -1.33 0.61
C ILE A 126 11.98 -1.64 0.21
N SER A 127 11.14 -0.60 0.22
CA SER A 127 9.73 -0.73 -0.18
C SER A 127 9.53 -0.36 -1.63
N ASN A 128 10.16 0.72 -2.09
CA ASN A 128 9.94 1.27 -3.43
C ASN A 128 11.10 2.16 -3.86
N ILE A 129 11.37 2.22 -5.17
CA ILE A 129 12.16 3.27 -5.79
C ILE A 129 11.25 4.48 -6.01
N ILE A 130 11.70 5.66 -5.57
CA ILE A 130 10.97 6.92 -5.78
C ILE A 130 11.28 7.45 -7.17
N ASP A 131 12.56 7.62 -7.45
CA ASP A 131 13.06 8.01 -8.77
C ASP A 131 14.53 7.66 -8.94
N ILE A 132 14.97 7.69 -10.20
CA ILE A 132 16.36 7.59 -10.61
C ILE A 132 16.62 8.74 -11.57
N VAL A 133 17.61 9.58 -11.24
CA VAL A 133 18.00 10.75 -12.04
C VAL A 133 19.48 10.68 -12.36
N ASP A 134 19.86 10.97 -13.59
CA ASP A 134 21.26 11.05 -13.99
C ASP A 134 21.88 12.43 -13.70
N SER A 135 23.20 12.57 -13.89
CA SER A 135 23.93 13.83 -13.69
C SER A 135 23.47 14.96 -14.61
N ASP A 136 22.80 14.64 -15.71
CA ASP A 136 22.29 15.61 -16.69
C ASP A 136 20.83 16.02 -16.36
N GLY A 137 20.27 15.49 -15.27
CA GLY A 137 18.90 15.77 -14.84
C GLY A 137 17.82 14.94 -15.55
N ASN A 138 18.19 13.93 -16.33
CA ASN A 138 17.21 13.06 -16.97
C ASN A 138 16.69 12.01 -15.98
N GLN A 139 15.38 11.83 -15.98
CA GLN A 139 14.69 10.87 -15.13
C GLN A 139 14.49 9.54 -15.84
N TYR A 140 14.74 8.44 -15.11
CA TYR A 140 14.42 7.07 -15.51
C TYR A 140 13.12 6.63 -14.81
N TYR A 141 12.29 5.88 -15.52
CA TYR A 141 10.96 5.46 -15.06
C TYR A 141 10.90 3.96 -14.83
N GLU A 142 10.30 3.56 -13.71
CA GLU A 142 10.04 2.15 -13.45
C GLU A 142 8.90 1.66 -14.35
N VAL A 143 9.12 0.50 -14.99
CA VAL A 143 8.15 -0.18 -15.84
C VAL A 143 8.03 -1.64 -15.42
N ASP A 144 6.92 -2.29 -15.77
CA ASP A 144 6.73 -3.72 -15.45
C ASP A 144 7.68 -4.61 -16.25
N TYR A 145 7.97 -4.23 -17.48
CA TYR A 145 8.93 -4.91 -18.36
C TYR A 145 9.60 -3.87 -19.30
N LEU A 146 10.87 -4.11 -19.63
CA LEU A 146 11.67 -3.13 -20.37
C LEU A 146 11.15 -2.78 -21.78
N ALA A 147 10.35 -3.63 -22.41
CA ALA A 147 9.71 -3.34 -23.68
C ALA A 147 8.50 -2.37 -23.57
N GLN A 148 8.04 -2.07 -22.36
CA GLN A 148 6.96 -1.12 -22.13
C GLN A 148 7.49 0.31 -22.28
N ASP A 149 7.02 1.01 -23.30
CA ASP A 149 7.42 2.39 -23.63
C ASP A 149 6.42 3.44 -23.14
N LEU A 150 5.22 3.02 -22.71
CA LEU A 150 4.16 3.89 -22.24
C LEU A 150 3.88 3.67 -20.75
N ILE A 151 3.83 4.75 -20.00
CA ILE A 151 3.36 4.76 -18.61
C ILE A 151 2.14 5.65 -18.48
N TYR A 152 1.33 5.37 -17.45
CA TYR A 152 0.20 6.22 -17.08
C TYR A 152 0.63 7.14 -15.95
N ASP A 153 0.62 8.44 -16.20
CA ASP A 153 0.94 9.47 -15.24
C ASP A 153 -0.34 10.18 -14.81
N SER A 154 -0.55 10.30 -13.51
CA SER A 154 -1.72 10.95 -12.92
C SER A 154 -1.35 12.38 -12.56
N ILE A 155 -1.72 13.31 -13.42
CA ILE A 155 -1.45 14.74 -13.25
C ILE A 155 -2.66 15.41 -12.64
N ARG A 156 -2.44 16.24 -11.60
CA ARG A 156 -3.50 17.04 -11.01
C ARG A 156 -4.06 18.02 -12.04
N ASN A 157 -5.38 18.06 -12.16
CA ASN A 157 -6.06 18.98 -13.06
C ASN A 157 -6.09 20.39 -12.47
N THR A 158 -5.12 21.22 -12.84
CA THR A 158 -5.02 22.63 -12.41
C THR A 158 -5.24 23.61 -13.56
N ASN A 159 -5.50 23.12 -14.77
CA ASN A 159 -5.62 23.97 -15.95
C ASN A 159 -7.03 24.57 -16.04
N THR A 160 -7.13 25.89 -15.87
CA THR A 160 -8.38 26.65 -15.98
C THR A 160 -8.69 27.11 -17.41
N ASN A 161 -7.76 26.98 -18.35
CA ASN A 161 -7.86 27.52 -19.70
C ASN A 161 -8.13 26.48 -20.79
N ASP A 162 -8.12 25.20 -20.46
CA ASP A 162 -8.41 24.13 -21.41
C ASP A 162 -9.91 23.77 -21.35
N PRO A 163 -10.69 24.03 -22.40
CA PRO A 163 -12.13 23.76 -22.41
C PRO A 163 -12.48 22.26 -22.28
N ASN A 164 -11.53 21.36 -22.53
CA ASN A 164 -11.71 19.92 -22.42
C ASN A 164 -11.29 19.36 -21.04
N ASN A 165 -10.52 20.14 -20.26
CA ASN A 165 -9.92 19.69 -19.00
C ASN A 165 -10.12 20.72 -17.89
N TYR A 166 -11.33 21.24 -17.75
CA TYR A 166 -11.66 22.15 -16.66
C TYR A 166 -11.47 21.49 -15.29
N THR A 167 -10.90 22.24 -14.34
CA THR A 167 -10.96 21.93 -12.91
C THR A 167 -12.39 21.64 -12.45
N ASP A 168 -13.38 22.30 -13.07
CA ASP A 168 -14.81 22.19 -12.73
C ASP A 168 -15.52 21.01 -13.42
N ALA A 169 -14.86 20.29 -14.33
CA ALA A 169 -15.45 19.15 -15.03
C ALA A 169 -15.56 17.87 -14.17
N GLY A 170 -15.35 17.95 -12.85
CA GLY A 170 -15.41 16.80 -11.96
C GLY A 170 -14.23 15.84 -12.08
N ALA A 171 -13.18 16.20 -12.83
CA ALA A 171 -11.97 15.40 -13.02
C ALA A 171 -10.77 16.02 -12.27
N PRO A 172 -10.52 15.65 -11.00
CA PRO A 172 -9.43 16.20 -10.18
C PRO A 172 -8.05 15.85 -10.68
N TYR A 173 -7.95 14.70 -11.33
CA TYR A 173 -6.71 14.19 -11.92
C TYR A 173 -6.96 13.79 -13.36
N ILE A 174 -6.00 14.12 -14.22
CA ILE A 174 -5.97 13.70 -15.62
C ILE A 174 -4.96 12.57 -15.72
N LEU A 175 -5.40 11.44 -16.21
CA LEU A 175 -4.53 10.32 -16.55
C LEU A 175 -3.95 10.58 -17.93
N LYS A 176 -2.64 10.79 -18.02
CA LYS A 176 -1.92 10.96 -19.29
C LYS A 176 -1.04 9.75 -19.55
N THR A 177 -1.01 9.34 -20.81
CA THR A 177 0.01 8.42 -21.29
C THR A 177 1.27 9.21 -21.61
N LYS A 178 2.40 8.72 -21.13
CA LYS A 178 3.71 9.30 -21.36
C LYS A 178 4.60 8.24 -21.97
N SER A 179 5.21 8.54 -23.11
CA SER A 179 6.27 7.72 -23.68
C SER A 179 7.56 7.93 -22.89
N VAL A 180 8.21 6.84 -22.51
CA VAL A 180 9.41 6.85 -21.66
C VAL A 180 10.54 6.06 -22.32
N ASN A 181 11.54 6.79 -22.80
CA ASN A 181 12.73 6.21 -23.43
C ASN A 181 13.75 5.73 -22.40
N ARG A 182 13.81 6.38 -21.22
CA ARG A 182 14.67 6.00 -20.11
C ARG A 182 13.84 5.23 -19.08
N ARG A 183 14.06 3.92 -19.02
CA ARG A 183 13.26 3.03 -18.19
C ARG A 183 14.09 1.94 -17.52
N PHE A 184 13.59 1.43 -16.42
CA PHE A 184 14.21 0.35 -15.67
C PHE A 184 13.15 -0.58 -15.08
N VAL A 185 13.59 -1.79 -14.75
CA VAL A 185 12.81 -2.77 -13.98
C VAL A 185 13.54 -3.09 -12.68
N THR A 186 12.78 -3.43 -11.66
CA THR A 186 13.33 -3.80 -10.35
C THR A 186 13.01 -5.25 -10.02
N ARG A 187 13.97 -5.93 -9.37
CA ARG A 187 13.82 -7.31 -8.90
C ARG A 187 14.46 -7.47 -7.53
N PHE A 188 13.77 -8.06 -6.59
CA PHE A 188 14.37 -8.50 -5.34
C PHE A 188 15.11 -9.81 -5.57
N LEU A 189 16.42 -9.82 -5.33
CA LEU A 189 17.24 -11.04 -5.36
C LEU A 189 17.10 -11.80 -4.04
N ASN A 190 17.01 -11.05 -2.94
CA ASN A 190 16.75 -11.52 -1.59
C ASN A 190 16.12 -10.40 -0.77
N GLU A 191 15.86 -10.63 0.52
CA GLU A 191 15.23 -9.64 1.44
C GLU A 191 16.02 -8.33 1.58
N ASN A 192 17.33 -8.35 1.31
CA ASN A 192 18.23 -7.23 1.52
C ASN A 192 18.85 -6.67 0.24
N THR A 193 18.53 -7.25 -0.92
CA THR A 193 19.15 -6.83 -2.19
C THR A 193 18.09 -6.60 -3.24
N LEU A 194 17.97 -5.35 -3.69
CA LEU A 194 17.17 -4.95 -4.83
C LEU A 194 18.06 -4.72 -6.04
N GLN A 195 17.83 -5.48 -7.11
CA GLN A 195 18.47 -5.29 -8.40
C GLN A 195 17.64 -4.33 -9.27
N ILE A 196 18.30 -3.37 -9.88
CA ILE A 196 17.75 -2.43 -10.86
C ILE A 196 18.40 -2.76 -12.20
N GLN A 197 17.60 -3.06 -13.22
CA GLN A 197 18.08 -3.38 -14.56
C GLN A 197 17.57 -2.34 -15.55
N PHE A 198 18.47 -1.79 -16.37
CA PHE A 198 18.17 -0.83 -17.42
C PHE A 198 18.09 -1.49 -18.79
N GLY A 199 17.71 -0.72 -19.81
CA GLY A 199 17.62 -1.19 -21.19
C GLY A 199 18.97 -1.33 -21.90
N SER A 200 18.92 -1.59 -23.20
CA SER A 200 20.10 -1.78 -24.06
C SER A 200 20.32 -0.65 -25.08
N GLY A 201 19.42 0.34 -25.12
CA GLY A 201 19.51 1.42 -26.11
C GLY A 201 20.71 2.34 -25.87
N LYS A 202 21.34 2.82 -26.95
CA LYS A 202 22.44 3.79 -26.88
C LYS A 202 21.90 5.20 -26.62
N PRO A 203 22.55 6.03 -25.78
CA PRO A 203 22.05 7.35 -25.39
C PRO A 203 21.80 8.34 -26.54
N LEU A 204 22.49 8.18 -27.68
CA LEU A 204 22.40 9.07 -28.84
C LEU A 204 21.40 8.61 -29.91
N GLN A 205 20.69 7.48 -29.69
CA GLN A 205 19.69 6.98 -30.63
C GLN A 205 18.29 7.19 -30.05
N ASN A 206 17.38 7.73 -30.90
CA ASN A 206 15.98 7.86 -30.51
C ASN A 206 15.33 6.47 -30.38
N ASP A 207 14.59 6.24 -29.32
CA ASP A 207 13.87 4.97 -29.08
C ASP A 207 12.72 4.77 -30.11
N GLU A 208 12.32 5.83 -30.77
CA GLU A 208 11.28 5.84 -31.81
C GLU A 208 11.81 5.46 -33.21
N GLU A 209 13.11 5.49 -33.42
CA GLU A 209 13.70 5.08 -34.69
C GLU A 209 13.82 3.55 -34.74
N ILE A 210 12.76 2.92 -35.20
CA ILE A 210 12.82 1.54 -35.68
C ILE A 210 13.63 1.55 -36.96
N VAL A 211 14.91 1.22 -36.90
CA VAL A 211 15.69 0.93 -38.09
C VAL A 211 15.30 -0.49 -38.55
N PRO A 212 14.42 -0.61 -39.56
CA PRO A 212 14.04 -1.93 -40.03
C PRO A 212 15.29 -2.61 -40.59
N ASN A 213 15.54 -3.86 -40.17
CA ASN A 213 16.60 -4.64 -40.78
C ASN A 213 16.37 -4.66 -42.32
N PRO A 214 17.32 -4.21 -43.16
CA PRO A 214 17.15 -4.21 -44.60
C PRO A 214 16.71 -5.54 -45.16
N ASP A 215 17.11 -6.65 -44.49
CA ASP A 215 16.72 -8.00 -44.87
C ASP A 215 15.22 -8.29 -44.64
N ASN A 216 14.57 -7.58 -43.73
CA ASN A 216 13.13 -7.74 -43.46
C ASN A 216 12.25 -6.79 -44.25
N VAL A 217 12.77 -5.64 -44.70
CA VAL A 217 12.02 -4.65 -45.49
C VAL A 217 11.73 -5.14 -46.90
N GLY A 218 12.61 -6.01 -47.44
CA GLY A 218 12.45 -6.58 -48.75
C GLY A 218 11.38 -7.66 -48.92
N LEU A 219 10.82 -8.20 -47.83
CA LEU A 219 9.87 -9.34 -47.84
C LEU A 219 8.55 -9.09 -48.59
N GLY A 220 8.23 -7.85 -48.96
CA GLY A 220 7.04 -7.49 -49.72
C GLY A 220 7.33 -6.99 -51.14
N LEU A 221 8.57 -6.98 -51.60
CA LEU A 221 8.92 -6.47 -52.91
C LEU A 221 8.75 -7.53 -54.01
N PRO A 222 8.17 -7.19 -55.17
CA PRO A 222 7.76 -8.16 -56.21
C PRO A 222 8.89 -8.94 -56.89
N PHE A 223 10.15 -8.62 -56.60
CA PHE A 223 11.33 -9.26 -57.24
C PHE A 223 12.27 -9.91 -56.23
N GLU A 224 11.88 -10.06 -54.99
CA GLU A 224 12.74 -10.64 -53.98
C GLU A 224 12.63 -12.16 -53.90
N GLN A 225 13.77 -12.83 -53.73
CA GLN A 225 13.80 -14.28 -53.54
C GLN A 225 13.08 -14.65 -52.24
N ASN A 226 12.27 -15.69 -52.30
CA ASN A 226 11.50 -16.17 -51.17
C ASN A 226 12.43 -16.63 -50.04
N LYS A 227 12.49 -15.87 -48.96
CA LYS A 227 13.38 -16.12 -47.81
C LYS A 227 12.81 -17.13 -46.82
N LEU A 228 12.09 -18.13 -47.26
CA LEU A 228 11.63 -19.24 -46.40
C LEU A 228 12.76 -19.98 -45.70
N THR A 229 14.01 -19.81 -46.14
CA THR A 229 15.20 -20.41 -45.55
C THR A 229 15.86 -19.55 -44.45
N THR A 230 15.46 -18.28 -44.34
CA THR A 230 16.01 -17.39 -43.33
C THR A 230 15.08 -17.42 -42.12
N ALA A 231 15.53 -18.03 -41.02
CA ALA A 231 14.77 -18.05 -39.78
C ALA A 231 14.55 -16.60 -39.27
N TYR A 232 13.30 -16.26 -39.06
CA TYR A 232 12.95 -15.01 -38.37
C TYR A 232 13.53 -15.07 -36.94
N SER A 233 14.55 -14.25 -36.68
CA SER A 233 15.16 -14.16 -35.37
C SER A 233 14.58 -12.98 -34.61
N PRO A 234 13.91 -13.18 -33.47
CA PRO A 234 13.47 -12.08 -32.61
C PRO A 234 14.63 -11.20 -32.11
N THR A 235 15.87 -11.70 -32.15
CA THR A 235 17.07 -10.94 -31.78
C THR A 235 17.39 -9.82 -32.76
N ASN A 236 16.84 -9.81 -33.97
CA ASN A 236 16.98 -8.72 -34.91
C ASN A 236 16.23 -7.45 -34.50
N PHE A 237 15.30 -7.55 -33.54
CA PHE A 237 14.68 -6.38 -32.91
C PHE A 237 15.54 -5.75 -31.81
N VAL A 238 16.62 -6.40 -31.39
CA VAL A 238 17.54 -5.87 -30.35
C VAL A 238 18.32 -4.65 -30.85
N PHE A 239 18.33 -4.37 -32.13
CA PHE A 239 18.92 -3.16 -32.70
C PHE A 239 18.02 -1.93 -32.61
N THR A 240 16.79 -2.10 -32.19
CA THR A 240 15.89 -1.00 -31.86
C THR A 240 16.03 -0.68 -30.37
N ASN A 241 15.93 0.62 -30.02
CA ASN A 241 15.91 1.05 -28.62
C ASN A 241 14.62 0.64 -27.89
N THR A 242 13.97 -0.45 -28.32
CA THR A 242 12.70 -0.96 -27.81
C THR A 242 12.73 -1.28 -26.31
N TYR A 243 13.91 -1.54 -25.76
CA TYR A 243 14.10 -1.84 -24.34
C TYR A 243 14.50 -0.63 -23.48
N GLY A 244 14.51 0.57 -24.07
CA GLY A 244 14.91 1.81 -23.41
C GLY A 244 16.42 2.06 -23.40
N THR A 245 16.77 3.30 -23.13
CA THR A 245 18.15 3.79 -23.16
C THR A 245 18.93 3.32 -21.92
N ALA A 246 20.12 2.75 -22.14
CA ALA A 246 21.04 2.39 -21.06
C ALA A 246 21.78 3.63 -20.55
N PRO A 247 21.91 3.84 -19.24
CA PRO A 247 22.75 4.90 -18.69
C PRO A 247 24.24 4.57 -18.92
N SER A 248 25.02 5.57 -19.35
CA SER A 248 26.46 5.44 -19.57
C SER A 248 27.18 6.75 -19.32
N ASN A 249 28.43 6.70 -18.85
CA ASN A 249 29.27 7.85 -18.52
C ASN A 249 28.55 8.90 -17.66
N THR A 250 27.77 8.46 -16.68
CA THR A 250 26.93 9.31 -15.84
C THR A 250 26.93 8.80 -14.39
N THR A 251 26.56 9.67 -13.46
CA THR A 251 26.29 9.29 -12.09
C THR A 251 24.78 9.29 -11.88
N LEU A 252 24.22 8.13 -11.51
CA LEU A 252 22.81 7.99 -11.19
C LEU A 252 22.59 8.23 -9.70
N THR A 253 21.69 9.13 -9.39
CA THR A 253 21.15 9.30 -8.03
C THR A 253 19.85 8.49 -7.93
N VAL A 254 19.89 7.43 -7.13
CA VAL A 254 18.73 6.57 -6.88
C VAL A 254 18.11 6.98 -5.55
N ARG A 255 16.89 7.51 -5.55
CA ARG A 255 16.12 7.79 -4.33
C ARG A 255 15.12 6.68 -4.11
N TYR A 256 15.09 6.16 -2.91
CA TYR A 256 14.24 5.03 -2.54
C TYR A 256 13.71 5.17 -1.12
N LEU A 257 12.60 4.50 -0.86
CA LEU A 257 11.93 4.49 0.43
C LEU A 257 12.34 3.23 1.19
N THR A 258 12.87 3.41 2.39
CA THR A 258 13.20 2.32 3.32
C THR A 258 12.35 2.43 4.56
N GLY A 259 11.97 1.29 5.14
CA GLY A 259 11.14 1.22 6.34
C GLY A 259 9.87 0.42 6.08
N GLY A 260 8.86 0.66 6.89
CA GLY A 260 7.64 -0.15 6.88
C GLY A 260 7.65 -1.22 7.97
N GLY A 261 6.90 -2.28 7.75
CA GLY A 261 6.69 -3.32 8.74
C GLY A 261 5.62 -2.97 9.78
N VAL A 262 5.30 -3.94 10.64
CA VAL A 262 4.23 -3.82 11.64
C VAL A 262 4.47 -2.66 12.61
N SER A 263 5.73 -2.36 12.94
CA SER A 263 6.12 -1.25 13.83
C SER A 263 5.76 0.14 13.31
N SER A 264 5.44 0.25 12.01
CA SER A 264 5.01 1.51 11.39
C SER A 264 3.51 1.80 11.56
N ASN A 265 2.72 0.87 12.09
CA ASN A 265 1.30 1.08 12.38
C ASN A 265 1.13 1.87 13.68
N ILE A 266 1.35 3.16 13.65
CA ILE A 266 1.29 4.03 14.82
C ILE A 266 -0.14 4.43 15.18
N ASN A 267 -0.34 4.81 16.43
CA ASN A 267 -1.64 5.23 16.94
C ASN A 267 -2.08 6.60 16.38
N ALA A 268 -3.36 6.89 16.51
CA ALA A 268 -3.89 8.23 16.24
C ALA A 268 -3.19 9.29 17.11
N ASN A 269 -3.12 10.53 16.59
CA ASN A 269 -2.55 11.71 17.25
C ASN A 269 -1.06 11.57 17.62
N SER A 270 -0.30 10.75 16.90
CA SER A 270 1.14 10.57 17.14
C SER A 270 2.06 11.27 16.15
N LEU A 271 1.60 11.63 14.95
CA LEU A 271 2.37 12.37 13.94
C LEU A 271 2.26 13.89 14.17
N ASN A 272 3.13 14.43 14.97
CA ASN A 272 3.07 15.83 15.41
C ASN A 272 4.32 16.66 15.09
N VAL A 273 5.27 16.10 14.34
CA VAL A 273 6.48 16.80 13.91
C VAL A 273 6.54 16.78 12.38
N ILE A 274 6.66 17.96 11.76
CA ILE A 274 6.86 18.09 10.32
C ILE A 274 8.25 18.63 10.02
N ASP A 275 8.91 18.08 9.01
CA ASP A 275 10.14 18.63 8.49
C ASP A 275 9.85 19.87 7.63
N SER A 276 10.12 21.03 8.18
CA SER A 276 9.85 22.31 7.53
C SER A 276 10.99 22.80 6.62
N SER A 277 12.06 22.04 6.46
CA SER A 277 13.24 22.47 5.69
C SER A 277 12.98 22.80 4.22
N ALA A 278 12.01 22.11 3.60
CA ALA A 278 11.60 22.32 2.22
C ALA A 278 10.30 23.12 2.06
N VAL A 279 9.67 23.52 3.17
CA VAL A 279 8.44 24.32 3.16
C VAL A 279 8.76 25.75 2.77
N ARG A 280 7.95 26.35 1.91
CA ARG A 280 8.18 27.70 1.41
C ARG A 280 6.88 28.50 1.31
N PHE A 281 7.00 29.82 1.37
CA PHE A 281 5.90 30.70 0.99
C PHE A 281 5.69 30.68 -0.53
N LEU A 282 4.43 30.70 -0.94
CA LEU A 282 4.09 30.89 -2.35
C LEU A 282 4.51 32.26 -2.88
N ASN A 283 4.53 33.27 -1.99
CA ASN A 283 5.04 34.60 -2.30
C ASN A 283 6.42 34.81 -1.63
N PRO A 284 7.54 34.70 -2.39
CA PRO A 284 8.89 34.84 -1.83
C PRO A 284 9.18 36.19 -1.19
N GLY A 285 8.43 37.25 -1.53
CA GLY A 285 8.64 38.60 -0.98
C GLY A 285 8.30 38.75 0.50
N LEU A 286 7.66 37.74 1.12
CA LEU A 286 7.21 37.79 2.51
C LEU A 286 8.20 37.16 3.51
N ASN A 287 9.30 36.58 3.06
CA ASN A 287 10.20 35.76 3.87
C ASN A 287 10.87 36.48 5.06
N ASN A 288 10.78 37.82 5.17
CA ASN A 288 11.50 38.60 6.19
C ASN A 288 10.55 39.42 7.11
N SER A 289 9.30 39.06 7.26
CA SER A 289 8.38 39.74 8.16
C SER A 289 8.10 38.93 9.43
N THR A 290 7.92 39.60 10.57
CA THR A 290 7.54 38.96 11.84
C THR A 290 6.23 38.16 11.72
N THR A 291 5.32 38.59 10.83
CA THR A 291 4.10 37.87 10.52
C THR A 291 4.40 36.59 9.75
N ALA A 292 5.36 36.61 8.80
CA ALA A 292 5.78 35.42 8.06
C ALA A 292 6.42 34.39 9.00
N ASP A 293 7.26 34.83 9.94
CA ASP A 293 7.86 33.95 10.94
C ASP A 293 6.78 33.30 11.83
N PHE A 294 5.79 34.06 12.25
CA PHE A 294 4.66 33.51 13.01
C PHE A 294 3.90 32.46 12.20
N VAL A 295 3.55 32.77 10.95
CA VAL A 295 2.85 31.85 10.05
C VAL A 295 3.65 30.58 9.84
N PHE A 296 4.93 30.68 9.56
CA PHE A 296 5.82 29.54 9.37
C PHE A 296 5.90 28.65 10.62
N ASN A 297 6.06 29.26 11.80
CA ASN A 297 6.11 28.56 13.08
C ASN A 297 4.73 28.01 13.54
N SER A 298 3.63 28.44 12.93
CA SER A 298 2.29 27.91 13.20
C SER A 298 2.01 26.57 12.50
N LEU A 299 2.92 26.12 11.63
CA LEU A 299 2.78 24.87 10.91
C LEU A 299 2.74 23.69 11.89
N ALA A 300 1.70 22.91 11.82
CA ALA A 300 1.48 21.75 12.69
C ALA A 300 0.87 20.59 11.91
N THR A 301 1.08 19.39 12.42
CA THR A 301 0.51 18.18 11.83
C THR A 301 -0.12 17.29 12.88
N ASN A 302 -1.11 16.51 12.46
CA ASN A 302 -1.73 15.48 13.28
C ASN A 302 -2.30 14.36 12.39
N ASN A 303 -2.30 13.13 12.88
CA ASN A 303 -3.04 12.04 12.26
C ASN A 303 -4.29 11.72 13.10
N PRO A 304 -5.49 12.03 12.59
CA PRO A 304 -6.74 11.82 13.35
C PRO A 304 -7.07 10.33 13.54
N SER A 305 -6.55 9.47 12.69
CA SER A 305 -6.71 8.02 12.75
C SER A 305 -5.36 7.30 12.90
N ALA A 306 -5.39 6.06 13.38
CA ALA A 306 -4.19 5.23 13.44
C ALA A 306 -3.69 4.90 12.03
N ALA A 307 -2.36 4.80 11.87
CA ALA A 307 -1.75 4.28 10.66
C ALA A 307 -1.99 2.77 10.56
N SER A 308 -2.21 2.27 9.37
CA SER A 308 -2.48 0.85 9.13
C SER A 308 -1.91 0.39 7.79
N GLY A 309 -1.76 -0.91 7.62
CA GLY A 309 -1.23 -1.52 6.40
C GLY A 309 0.25 -1.87 6.46
N GLY A 310 0.95 -1.45 7.51
CA GLY A 310 2.32 -1.91 7.75
C GLY A 310 2.34 -3.41 8.03
N GLY A 311 3.21 -4.14 7.36
CA GLY A 311 3.31 -5.59 7.49
C GLY A 311 4.67 -6.13 7.10
N GLY A 312 4.92 -7.40 7.37
CA GLY A 312 6.08 -8.11 6.86
C GLY A 312 6.00 -8.38 5.37
N GLY A 313 7.08 -8.88 4.79
CA GLY A 313 7.10 -9.38 3.42
C GLY A 313 6.32 -10.68 3.25
N ASP A 314 6.16 -11.10 2.00
CA ASP A 314 5.53 -12.37 1.64
C ASP A 314 6.38 -13.56 2.12
N THR A 315 5.77 -14.56 2.70
CA THR A 315 6.42 -15.84 2.98
C THR A 315 6.64 -16.64 1.70
N ILE A 316 7.55 -17.61 1.70
CA ILE A 316 7.82 -18.46 0.52
C ILE A 316 6.54 -19.14 0.03
N GLU A 317 5.67 -19.56 0.94
CA GLU A 317 4.40 -20.21 0.57
C GLU A 317 3.42 -19.23 -0.06
N GLU A 318 3.31 -18.01 0.48
CA GLU A 318 2.51 -16.94 -0.11
C GLU A 318 3.04 -16.56 -1.50
N ILE A 319 4.36 -16.45 -1.68
CA ILE A 319 4.97 -16.20 -3.00
C ILE A 319 4.59 -17.30 -3.98
N ARG A 320 4.63 -18.59 -3.56
CA ARG A 320 4.28 -19.73 -4.41
C ARG A 320 2.83 -19.69 -4.86
N GLN A 321 1.90 -19.49 -3.92
CA GLN A 321 0.47 -19.44 -4.19
C GLN A 321 0.09 -18.21 -5.04
N ASN A 322 0.59 -17.04 -4.66
CA ASN A 322 0.29 -15.79 -5.36
C ASN A 322 0.87 -15.78 -6.79
N SER A 323 2.05 -16.40 -7.00
CA SER A 323 2.66 -16.49 -8.34
C SER A 323 1.82 -17.31 -9.30
N LEU A 324 1.33 -18.48 -8.86
CA LEU A 324 0.47 -19.34 -9.69
C LEU A 324 -0.85 -18.66 -10.01
N SER A 325 -1.45 -18.01 -9.02
CA SER A 325 -2.70 -17.30 -9.18
C SER A 325 -2.57 -16.09 -10.10
N ASN A 326 -1.49 -15.31 -9.95
CA ASN A 326 -1.23 -14.15 -10.81
C ASN A 326 -1.02 -14.55 -12.29
N PHE A 327 -0.38 -15.68 -12.54
CA PHE A 327 -0.23 -16.21 -13.89
C PHE A 327 -1.58 -16.55 -14.54
N ASN A 328 -2.50 -17.14 -13.77
CA ASN A 328 -3.83 -17.50 -14.27
C ASN A 328 -4.72 -16.29 -14.58
N THR A 329 -4.53 -15.16 -13.89
CA THR A 329 -5.33 -13.93 -14.10
C THR A 329 -5.00 -13.21 -15.40
N GLN A 330 -3.86 -13.49 -16.05
CA GLN A 330 -3.39 -12.81 -17.26
C GLN A 330 -3.48 -11.27 -17.17
N GLN A 331 -3.25 -10.72 -15.97
CA GLN A 331 -3.34 -9.28 -15.64
C GLN A 331 -4.72 -8.63 -15.84
N ARG A 332 -5.77 -9.40 -15.82
CA ARG A 332 -7.16 -8.92 -15.83
C ARG A 332 -7.97 -9.67 -14.78
N ASN A 333 -8.95 -9.00 -14.21
CA ASN A 333 -9.85 -9.59 -13.23
C ASN A 333 -11.14 -10.03 -13.93
N VAL A 334 -11.37 -11.33 -14.02
CA VAL A 334 -12.54 -11.93 -14.65
C VAL A 334 -13.41 -12.64 -13.61
N THR A 335 -12.77 -13.33 -12.67
CA THR A 335 -13.43 -14.08 -11.60
C THR A 335 -13.37 -13.33 -10.27
N ALA A 336 -14.23 -13.71 -9.32
CA ALA A 336 -14.19 -13.17 -7.97
C ALA A 336 -12.83 -13.41 -7.27
N ASP A 337 -12.21 -14.56 -7.55
CA ASP A 337 -10.90 -14.92 -7.02
C ASP A 337 -9.77 -14.05 -7.60
N ASP A 338 -9.90 -13.61 -8.85
CA ASP A 338 -8.93 -12.67 -9.43
C ASP A 338 -8.90 -11.34 -8.66
N TYR A 339 -10.07 -10.83 -8.28
CA TYR A 339 -10.17 -9.61 -7.46
C TYR A 339 -9.56 -9.80 -6.07
N LEU A 340 -9.78 -10.97 -5.45
CA LEU A 340 -9.19 -11.32 -4.16
C LEU A 340 -7.67 -11.34 -4.23
N ILE A 341 -7.12 -12.08 -5.20
CA ILE A 341 -5.66 -12.21 -5.39
C ILE A 341 -5.04 -10.85 -5.70
N ARG A 342 -5.71 -10.06 -6.55
CA ARG A 342 -5.24 -8.72 -6.89
C ARG A 342 -5.22 -7.80 -5.66
N ALA A 343 -6.25 -7.86 -4.81
CA ALA A 343 -6.28 -7.09 -3.57
C ALA A 343 -5.11 -7.45 -2.64
N LEU A 344 -4.85 -8.75 -2.45
CA LEU A 344 -3.72 -9.24 -1.65
C LEU A 344 -2.35 -8.93 -2.28
N SER A 345 -2.28 -8.78 -3.62
CA SER A 345 -1.06 -8.46 -4.35
C SER A 345 -0.81 -6.96 -4.53
N MET A 346 -1.64 -6.08 -3.94
CA MET A 346 -1.43 -4.63 -4.03
C MET A 346 -0.02 -4.26 -3.58
N PRO A 347 0.72 -3.44 -4.38
CA PRO A 347 2.06 -3.01 -4.01
C PRO A 347 2.10 -2.35 -2.64
N SER A 348 3.13 -2.67 -1.85
CA SER A 348 3.27 -2.21 -0.46
C SER A 348 3.28 -0.68 -0.31
N LYS A 349 3.67 0.05 -1.35
CA LYS A 349 3.62 1.52 -1.38
C LYS A 349 2.22 2.11 -1.21
N TYR A 350 1.18 1.34 -1.47
CA TYR A 350 -0.22 1.73 -1.29
C TYR A 350 -0.86 1.20 0.00
N GLY A 351 -0.11 0.46 0.79
CA GLY A 351 -0.54 -0.25 1.99
C GLY A 351 -0.65 -1.76 1.78
N VAL A 352 -0.85 -2.51 2.85
CA VAL A 352 -0.97 -3.98 2.81
C VAL A 352 -2.36 -4.40 3.25
N ILE A 353 -3.01 -5.20 2.41
CA ILE A 353 -4.22 -5.93 2.80
C ILE A 353 -3.78 -7.28 3.37
N SER A 354 -4.15 -7.53 4.62
CA SER A 354 -3.80 -8.78 5.32
C SER A 354 -4.77 -9.90 5.00
N LYS A 355 -6.06 -9.60 4.94
CA LYS A 355 -7.13 -10.53 4.63
C LYS A 355 -8.10 -9.91 3.63
N ALA A 356 -8.56 -10.72 2.69
CA ALA A 356 -9.55 -10.31 1.70
C ALA A 356 -10.54 -11.46 1.47
N PHE A 357 -11.78 -11.10 1.15
CA PHE A 357 -12.84 -12.03 0.80
C PHE A 357 -13.79 -11.38 -0.18
N THR A 358 -14.26 -12.12 -1.17
CA THR A 358 -15.20 -11.65 -2.18
C THR A 358 -16.57 -12.30 -1.97
N ALA A 359 -17.60 -11.49 -2.02
CA ALA A 359 -18.98 -11.95 -2.00
C ALA A 359 -19.77 -11.28 -3.14
N LYS A 360 -20.79 -11.98 -3.65
CA LYS A 360 -21.74 -11.33 -4.54
C LYS A 360 -22.49 -10.26 -3.76
N ALA A 361 -22.68 -9.09 -4.35
CA ALA A 361 -23.51 -8.06 -3.76
C ALA A 361 -24.94 -8.59 -3.57
N SER A 362 -25.63 -8.11 -2.51
CA SER A 362 -26.95 -8.63 -2.13
C SER A 362 -27.96 -8.52 -3.29
N VAL A 363 -29.01 -9.33 -3.23
CA VAL A 363 -30.08 -9.61 -4.23
C VAL A 363 -30.70 -8.38 -4.94
N LYS A 364 -30.45 -7.16 -4.47
CA LYS A 364 -30.94 -5.91 -5.09
C LYS A 364 -30.01 -5.31 -6.13
N ASN A 365 -28.79 -5.83 -6.28
CA ASN A 365 -27.78 -5.30 -7.20
C ASN A 365 -27.55 -6.27 -8.36
N PRO A 366 -27.28 -5.77 -9.57
CA PRO A 366 -27.00 -6.62 -10.72
C PRO A 366 -25.76 -7.50 -10.49
N ASP A 367 -25.71 -8.64 -11.18
CA ASP A 367 -24.62 -9.64 -11.08
C ASP A 367 -23.20 -9.10 -11.37
N THR A 368 -23.11 -7.87 -11.85
CA THR A 368 -21.86 -7.14 -12.16
C THR A 368 -21.23 -6.41 -10.96
N ILE A 369 -21.89 -6.45 -9.78
CA ILE A 369 -21.37 -5.78 -8.57
C ILE A 369 -20.79 -6.82 -7.62
N LEU A 370 -19.49 -6.69 -7.33
CA LEU A 370 -18.76 -7.52 -6.39
C LEU A 370 -18.50 -6.74 -5.09
N ASP A 371 -18.82 -7.33 -3.95
CA ASP A 371 -18.42 -6.83 -2.64
C ASP A 371 -17.10 -7.47 -2.24
N LEU A 372 -16.05 -6.65 -2.07
CA LEU A 372 -14.73 -7.04 -1.63
C LEU A 372 -14.55 -6.63 -0.17
N TYR A 373 -14.49 -7.61 0.71
CA TYR A 373 -14.28 -7.41 2.15
C TYR A 373 -12.80 -7.51 2.47
N VAL A 374 -12.27 -6.53 3.20
CA VAL A 374 -10.83 -6.40 3.47
C VAL A 374 -10.54 -6.08 4.92
N LEU A 375 -9.38 -6.56 5.40
CA LEU A 375 -8.82 -6.25 6.71
C LEU A 375 -7.32 -6.01 6.59
N THR A 376 -6.78 -5.23 7.52
CA THR A 376 -5.35 -4.98 7.70
C THR A 376 -4.93 -5.34 9.14
N GLN A 377 -3.69 -5.08 9.52
CA GLN A 377 -3.14 -5.39 10.84
C GLN A 377 -2.65 -4.13 11.55
N ASP A 378 -2.73 -4.15 12.90
CA ASP A 378 -2.16 -3.12 13.77
C ASP A 378 -0.68 -3.38 14.10
N LEU A 379 -0.10 -2.57 15.01
CA LEU A 379 1.27 -2.70 15.53
C LEU A 379 1.58 -4.07 16.15
N ASN A 380 0.57 -4.71 16.73
CA ASN A 380 0.69 -5.98 17.44
C ASN A 380 0.39 -7.19 16.54
N GLY A 381 0.05 -6.93 15.25
CA GLY A 381 -0.35 -7.96 14.31
C GLY A 381 -1.81 -8.40 14.43
N ASN A 382 -2.63 -7.71 15.23
CA ASN A 382 -4.07 -7.97 15.33
C ASN A 382 -4.80 -7.39 14.12
N LEU A 383 -5.93 -8.00 13.77
CA LEU A 383 -6.75 -7.54 12.66
C LEU A 383 -7.48 -6.25 13.03
N ILE A 384 -7.46 -5.31 12.09
CA ILE A 384 -8.20 -4.05 12.17
C ILE A 384 -8.85 -3.71 10.83
N LYS A 385 -9.85 -2.82 10.86
CA LYS A 385 -10.45 -2.25 9.66
C LYS A 385 -9.42 -1.36 8.94
N PRO A 386 -9.26 -1.47 7.59
CA PRO A 386 -8.35 -0.61 6.86
C PRO A 386 -8.80 0.86 6.89
N SER A 387 -7.84 1.76 6.89
CA SER A 387 -8.11 3.20 6.77
C SER A 387 -8.73 3.54 5.40
N ASN A 388 -9.42 4.67 5.33
CA ASN A 388 -9.99 5.15 4.06
C ASN A 388 -8.89 5.36 2.98
N ALA A 389 -7.68 5.73 3.41
CA ALA A 389 -6.54 5.88 2.52
C ALA A 389 -6.20 4.56 1.81
N ILE A 390 -6.12 3.45 2.55
CA ILE A 390 -5.85 2.12 1.99
C ILE A 390 -6.99 1.67 1.07
N LYS A 391 -8.25 1.88 1.48
CA LYS A 391 -9.42 1.52 0.66
C LYS A 391 -9.44 2.27 -0.68
N ASN A 392 -9.15 3.57 -0.68
CA ASN A 392 -9.08 4.38 -1.90
C ASN A 392 -7.92 3.95 -2.81
N ASN A 393 -6.74 3.66 -2.24
CA ASN A 393 -5.62 3.13 -3.00
C ASN A 393 -5.96 1.77 -3.62
N LEU A 394 -6.58 0.88 -2.86
CA LEU A 394 -7.02 -0.42 -3.34
C LEU A 394 -8.04 -0.28 -4.48
N LYS A 395 -9.01 0.64 -4.35
CA LYS A 395 -9.99 0.91 -5.41
C LYS A 395 -9.31 1.36 -6.70
N THR A 396 -8.38 2.31 -6.61
CA THR A 396 -7.64 2.80 -7.78
C THR A 396 -6.79 1.70 -8.40
N TYR A 397 -6.14 0.88 -7.58
CA TYR A 397 -5.32 -0.24 -8.04
C TYR A 397 -6.14 -1.31 -8.76
N ILE A 398 -7.26 -1.72 -8.19
CA ILE A 398 -8.16 -2.72 -8.80
C ILE A 398 -8.76 -2.20 -10.11
N ASN A 399 -9.08 -0.91 -10.19
CA ASN A 399 -9.66 -0.31 -11.39
C ASN A 399 -8.78 -0.43 -12.65
N GLN A 400 -7.47 -0.63 -12.49
CA GLN A 400 -6.55 -0.86 -13.61
C GLN A 400 -6.74 -2.23 -14.27
N TYR A 401 -7.30 -3.19 -13.53
CA TYR A 401 -7.41 -4.60 -13.95
C TYR A 401 -8.85 -5.07 -14.10
N ARG A 402 -9.84 -4.29 -13.71
CA ARG A 402 -11.26 -4.69 -13.76
C ARG A 402 -11.80 -4.71 -15.18
N MET A 403 -12.80 -5.54 -15.42
CA MET A 403 -13.59 -5.49 -16.65
C MET A 403 -14.45 -4.22 -16.68
N ILE A 404 -14.75 -3.70 -17.88
CA ILE A 404 -15.49 -2.43 -18.06
C ILE A 404 -16.88 -2.48 -17.43
N GLY A 405 -17.54 -3.65 -17.48
CA GLY A 405 -18.89 -3.85 -16.93
C GLY A 405 -18.96 -4.07 -15.42
N ASP A 406 -17.82 -4.33 -14.76
CA ASP A 406 -17.82 -4.71 -13.35
C ASP A 406 -17.74 -3.50 -12.43
N SER A 407 -18.35 -3.60 -11.26
CA SER A 407 -18.20 -2.64 -10.16
C SER A 407 -17.76 -3.37 -8.89
N VAL A 408 -16.82 -2.77 -8.17
CA VAL A 408 -16.29 -3.33 -6.91
C VAL A 408 -16.57 -2.38 -5.77
N ASN A 409 -17.29 -2.86 -4.76
CA ASN A 409 -17.50 -2.18 -3.50
C ASN A 409 -16.49 -2.72 -2.48
N ILE A 410 -15.66 -1.84 -1.91
CA ILE A 410 -14.72 -2.22 -0.87
C ILE A 410 -15.38 -2.01 0.48
N LYS A 411 -15.50 -3.10 1.25
CA LYS A 411 -16.16 -3.15 2.56
C LYS A 411 -15.20 -3.68 3.63
N ASP A 412 -15.49 -3.36 4.89
CA ASP A 412 -14.77 -3.92 6.02
C ASP A 412 -15.39 -5.25 6.42
N ALA A 413 -14.57 -6.29 6.63
CA ALA A 413 -15.05 -7.53 7.22
C ALA A 413 -15.22 -7.37 8.75
N PHE A 414 -16.08 -8.21 9.34
CA PHE A 414 -16.33 -8.20 10.76
C PHE A 414 -15.28 -9.05 11.49
N ILE A 415 -14.72 -8.51 12.58
CA ILE A 415 -13.77 -9.23 13.44
C ILE A 415 -14.52 -9.71 14.67
N VAL A 416 -14.56 -11.03 14.86
CA VAL A 416 -15.15 -11.67 16.03
C VAL A 416 -14.02 -12.17 16.92
N ASN A 417 -13.76 -11.46 18.02
CA ASN A 417 -12.75 -11.89 18.97
C ASN A 417 -13.28 -13.06 19.81
N ILE A 418 -12.45 -14.07 19.99
CA ILE A 418 -12.78 -15.29 20.72
C ILE A 418 -11.70 -15.65 21.73
N GLY A 419 -12.09 -16.41 22.74
CA GLY A 419 -11.21 -17.13 23.65
C GLY A 419 -11.47 -18.63 23.54
N CYS A 420 -10.49 -19.44 23.92
CA CYS A 420 -10.58 -20.90 23.96
C CYS A 420 -10.28 -21.39 25.38
N GLU A 421 -11.23 -22.08 25.98
CA GLU A 421 -11.03 -22.76 27.26
C GLU A 421 -11.13 -24.28 27.05
N PHE A 422 -10.19 -25.04 27.61
CA PHE A 422 -10.17 -26.48 27.43
C PHE A 422 -9.76 -27.20 28.71
N ASP A 423 -10.34 -28.38 28.91
CA ASP A 423 -10.07 -29.29 30.02
C ASP A 423 -9.41 -30.57 29.49
N ILE A 424 -8.28 -30.96 30.09
CA ILE A 424 -7.54 -32.16 29.70
C ILE A 424 -7.34 -33.11 30.89
N ILE A 425 -7.27 -34.39 30.60
CA ILE A 425 -6.84 -35.43 31.54
C ILE A 425 -5.44 -35.88 31.13
N THR A 426 -4.52 -35.89 32.08
CA THR A 426 -3.11 -36.25 31.83
C THR A 426 -2.82 -37.68 32.24
N LEU A 427 -1.85 -38.29 31.56
CA LEU A 427 -1.34 -39.61 31.95
C LEU A 427 -0.51 -39.54 33.24
N PRO A 428 -0.58 -40.55 34.11
CA PRO A 428 0.26 -40.60 35.31
C PRO A 428 1.76 -40.62 34.89
N ASN A 429 2.60 -40.04 35.76
CA ASN A 429 4.06 -39.90 35.58
C ASN A 429 4.53 -38.78 34.59
N TYR A 430 3.66 -37.93 34.16
CA TYR A 430 4.03 -36.73 33.39
C TYR A 430 3.88 -35.47 34.26
N ASN A 431 4.65 -34.42 33.90
CA ASN A 431 4.54 -33.14 34.58
C ASN A 431 3.33 -32.35 34.06
N ASN A 432 2.33 -32.18 34.89
CA ASN A 432 1.08 -31.51 34.53
C ASN A 432 1.26 -30.09 33.98
N ASN A 433 2.17 -29.31 34.58
CA ASN A 433 2.41 -27.93 34.14
C ASN A 433 3.08 -27.85 32.78
N GLU A 434 3.97 -28.80 32.49
CA GLU A 434 4.64 -28.88 31.20
C GLU A 434 3.67 -29.27 30.10
N ILE A 435 2.84 -30.28 30.31
CA ILE A 435 1.78 -30.69 29.36
C ILE A 435 0.83 -29.53 29.08
N LEU A 436 0.37 -28.85 30.16
CA LEU A 436 -0.55 -27.72 30.03
C LEU A 436 0.07 -26.60 29.16
N THR A 437 1.34 -26.28 29.39
CA THR A 437 2.05 -25.26 28.59
C THR A 437 2.18 -25.67 27.12
N GLN A 438 2.47 -26.94 26.85
CA GLN A 438 2.51 -27.48 25.49
C GLN A 438 1.15 -27.42 24.81
N CYS A 439 0.08 -27.80 25.52
CA CYS A 439 -1.29 -27.73 25.02
C CYS A 439 -1.72 -26.29 24.69
N ILE A 440 -1.43 -25.32 25.57
CA ILE A 440 -1.68 -23.89 25.30
C ILE A 440 -0.93 -23.46 24.04
N GLY A 441 0.34 -23.83 23.87
CA GLY A 441 1.14 -23.51 22.69
C GLY A 441 0.57 -24.11 21.38
N VAL A 442 0.03 -25.32 21.44
CA VAL A 442 -0.64 -25.97 20.31
C VAL A 442 -1.90 -25.20 19.91
N VAL A 443 -2.75 -24.82 20.86
CA VAL A 443 -3.97 -24.04 20.60
C VAL A 443 -3.62 -22.64 20.08
N GLN A 444 -2.58 -22.00 20.64
CA GLN A 444 -2.06 -20.73 20.11
C GLN A 444 -1.60 -20.86 18.65
N SER A 445 -0.90 -21.94 18.32
CA SER A 445 -0.46 -22.22 16.94
C SER A 445 -1.61 -22.50 15.97
N TYR A 446 -2.71 -23.07 16.47
CA TYR A 446 -3.92 -23.29 15.67
C TYR A 446 -4.59 -21.96 15.33
N PHE A 447 -4.75 -21.06 16.29
CA PHE A 447 -5.41 -19.77 16.13
C PHE A 447 -4.49 -18.64 15.63
N LEU A 448 -3.30 -18.94 15.11
CA LEU A 448 -2.45 -17.92 14.50
C LEU A 448 -3.21 -17.18 13.41
N THR A 449 -3.32 -15.87 13.50
CA THR A 449 -4.04 -14.97 12.56
C THR A 449 -3.66 -15.21 11.10
N ARG A 450 -2.40 -15.59 10.83
CA ARG A 450 -1.94 -15.92 9.48
C ARG A 450 -2.67 -17.11 8.85
N LYS A 451 -3.01 -18.10 9.64
CA LYS A 451 -3.66 -19.34 9.15
C LYS A 451 -5.16 -19.17 8.91
N TRP A 452 -5.78 -18.15 9.51
CA TRP A 452 -7.22 -17.93 9.43
C TRP A 452 -7.61 -17.07 8.25
N GLN A 453 -8.74 -17.44 7.62
CA GLN A 453 -9.35 -16.69 6.53
C GLN A 453 -10.72 -16.16 6.93
N ILE A 454 -11.19 -15.13 6.20
CA ILE A 454 -12.57 -14.62 6.36
C ILE A 454 -13.54 -15.75 5.98
N ASN A 455 -14.60 -15.91 6.74
CA ASN A 455 -15.63 -16.96 6.62
C ASN A 455 -15.14 -18.40 6.86
N GLN A 456 -13.99 -18.57 7.51
CA GLN A 456 -13.52 -19.90 7.91
C GLN A 456 -14.21 -20.34 9.19
N PRO A 457 -14.86 -21.53 9.22
CA PRO A 457 -15.49 -22.08 10.43
C PRO A 457 -14.44 -22.66 11.38
N ILE A 458 -14.75 -22.68 12.70
CA ILE A 458 -13.94 -23.37 13.71
C ILE A 458 -14.44 -24.79 13.86
N ILE A 459 -13.57 -25.77 13.69
CA ILE A 459 -13.89 -27.19 13.84
C ILE A 459 -13.34 -27.68 15.19
N LEU A 460 -14.22 -27.87 16.19
CA LEU A 460 -13.81 -28.25 17.54
C LEU A 460 -13.05 -29.58 17.56
N ARG A 461 -13.42 -30.51 16.67
CA ARG A 461 -12.74 -31.82 16.56
C ARG A 461 -11.26 -31.67 16.13
N GLU A 462 -10.92 -30.70 15.31
CA GLU A 462 -9.52 -30.47 14.93
C GLU A 462 -8.69 -30.06 16.16
N ILE A 463 -9.23 -29.17 16.99
CA ILE A 463 -8.57 -28.75 18.23
C ILE A 463 -8.43 -29.94 19.18
N THR A 464 -9.47 -30.78 19.32
CA THR A 464 -9.40 -32.00 20.11
C THR A 464 -8.27 -32.92 19.63
N LEU A 465 -8.20 -33.21 18.34
CA LEU A 465 -7.16 -34.07 17.77
C LEU A 465 -5.75 -33.51 17.97
N LEU A 466 -5.58 -32.19 17.86
CA LEU A 466 -4.30 -31.53 18.11
C LEU A 466 -3.86 -31.63 19.57
N LEU A 467 -4.80 -31.51 20.50
CA LEU A 467 -4.54 -31.64 21.94
C LEU A 467 -4.28 -33.10 22.34
N ASP A 468 -5.03 -34.06 21.81
CA ASP A 468 -4.83 -35.50 22.05
C ASP A 468 -3.47 -35.98 21.51
N ALA A 469 -2.92 -35.32 20.50
CA ALA A 469 -1.60 -35.64 19.95
C ALA A 469 -0.42 -35.15 20.83
N VAL A 470 -0.67 -34.34 21.86
CA VAL A 470 0.39 -33.88 22.77
C VAL A 470 0.83 -35.02 23.70
N PRO A 471 2.13 -35.35 23.75
CA PRO A 471 2.62 -36.42 24.63
C PRO A 471 2.28 -36.14 26.08
N GLY A 472 1.64 -37.12 26.74
CA GLY A 472 1.22 -37.01 28.13
C GLY A 472 -0.27 -36.63 28.35
N VAL A 473 -0.98 -36.23 27.31
CA VAL A 473 -2.44 -36.08 27.33
C VAL A 473 -3.07 -37.45 27.19
N GLN A 474 -3.98 -37.79 28.07
CA GLN A 474 -4.79 -39.01 28.00
C GLN A 474 -6.02 -38.79 27.14
N THR A 475 -6.72 -37.67 27.35
CA THR A 475 -7.89 -37.26 26.58
C THR A 475 -8.26 -35.81 26.88
N VAL A 476 -8.97 -35.21 25.96
CA VAL A 476 -9.58 -33.89 26.11
C VAL A 476 -11.00 -34.06 26.65
N ALA A 477 -11.25 -33.54 27.86
CA ALA A 477 -12.55 -33.65 28.53
C ALA A 477 -13.58 -32.66 28.01
N ASN A 478 -13.14 -31.42 27.71
CA ASN A 478 -14.02 -30.36 27.24
C ASN A 478 -13.25 -29.32 26.43
N ILE A 479 -13.90 -28.71 25.42
CA ILE A 479 -13.43 -27.52 24.72
C ILE A 479 -14.58 -26.55 24.56
N GLN A 480 -14.36 -25.32 24.96
CA GLN A 480 -15.34 -24.25 24.83
C GLN A 480 -14.73 -23.03 24.19
N ILE A 481 -15.38 -22.52 23.13
CA ILE A 481 -15.06 -21.24 22.53
C ILE A 481 -15.99 -20.18 23.11
N ILE A 482 -15.40 -19.07 23.54
CA ILE A 482 -16.10 -17.96 24.21
C ILE A 482 -15.96 -16.72 23.35
N ASN A 483 -17.06 -16.00 23.11
CA ASN A 483 -16.98 -14.69 22.47
C ASN A 483 -16.41 -13.65 23.44
N LYS A 484 -15.44 -12.88 22.96
CA LYS A 484 -14.83 -11.73 23.65
C LYS A 484 -15.25 -10.46 22.92
N ALA A 485 -16.14 -9.68 23.52
CA ALA A 485 -16.62 -8.43 22.92
C ALA A 485 -16.52 -7.28 23.92
N GLY A 486 -16.38 -6.07 23.39
CA GLY A 486 -16.39 -4.84 24.18
C GLY A 486 -15.12 -4.01 24.02
N THR A 487 -15.30 -2.77 23.57
CA THR A 487 -14.21 -1.82 23.30
C THR A 487 -13.46 -1.38 24.59
N ILE A 488 -14.11 -1.44 25.76
CA ILE A 488 -13.49 -1.13 27.06
C ILE A 488 -12.31 -2.08 27.34
N ASN A 489 -12.43 -3.33 26.92
CA ASN A 489 -11.39 -4.35 27.09
C ASN A 489 -10.50 -4.52 25.83
N ASN A 490 -10.52 -3.55 24.92
CA ASN A 490 -9.79 -3.58 23.64
C ASN A 490 -10.18 -4.73 22.70
N TYR A 491 -11.36 -5.34 22.87
CA TYR A 491 -11.92 -6.28 21.90
C TYR A 491 -12.80 -5.56 20.86
N SER A 492 -13.20 -6.31 19.84
CA SER A 492 -14.19 -5.85 18.85
C SER A 492 -15.53 -5.48 19.51
N GLU A 493 -16.23 -4.53 18.93
CA GLU A 493 -17.59 -4.14 19.33
C GLU A 493 -18.64 -5.24 19.05
N TYR A 494 -18.30 -6.22 18.22
CA TYR A 494 -19.25 -7.21 17.73
C TYR A 494 -19.41 -8.39 18.70
N ALA A 495 -20.58 -8.46 19.32
CA ALA A 495 -21.01 -9.63 20.09
C ALA A 495 -21.51 -10.72 19.14
N TYR A 496 -20.99 -11.94 19.28
CA TYR A 496 -21.36 -13.09 18.45
C TYR A 496 -21.83 -14.27 19.30
N SER A 497 -22.99 -14.82 18.97
CA SER A 497 -23.54 -15.98 19.69
C SER A 497 -22.87 -17.27 19.23
N ILE A 498 -21.81 -17.67 19.92
CA ILE A 498 -21.10 -18.93 19.63
C ILE A 498 -22.02 -20.14 19.75
N SER A 499 -22.88 -20.21 20.80
CA SER A 499 -23.78 -21.32 21.00
C SER A 499 -24.83 -21.45 19.89
N GLY A 500 -25.35 -20.32 19.41
CA GLY A 500 -26.31 -20.30 18.29
C GLY A 500 -25.67 -20.65 16.93
N ALA A 501 -24.37 -20.39 16.80
CA ALA A 501 -23.60 -20.66 15.59
C ALA A 501 -22.98 -22.06 15.55
N THR A 502 -23.06 -22.81 16.66
CA THR A 502 -22.47 -24.15 16.75
C THR A 502 -23.46 -25.21 16.27
N GLN A 503 -23.07 -25.95 15.24
CA GLN A 503 -23.84 -27.09 14.72
C GLN A 503 -22.91 -28.28 14.50
N GLY A 504 -23.19 -29.41 15.13
CA GLY A 504 -22.41 -30.65 14.94
C GLY A 504 -20.93 -30.54 15.30
N GLY A 505 -20.57 -29.67 16.29
CA GLY A 505 -19.17 -29.45 16.68
C GLY A 505 -18.39 -28.50 15.75
N VAL A 506 -19.08 -27.81 14.85
CA VAL A 506 -18.54 -26.77 13.97
C VAL A 506 -19.17 -25.43 14.33
N ILE A 507 -18.35 -24.41 14.54
CA ILE A 507 -18.79 -23.04 14.78
C ILE A 507 -18.71 -22.30 13.44
N TYR A 508 -19.86 -21.96 12.90
CA TYR A 508 -19.94 -21.26 11.61
C TYR A 508 -19.74 -19.75 11.78
N PRO A 509 -19.12 -19.07 10.83
CA PRO A 509 -19.07 -17.62 10.81
C PRO A 509 -20.44 -17.01 10.55
N SER A 510 -20.59 -15.71 10.77
CA SER A 510 -21.80 -14.95 10.48
C SER A 510 -22.14 -14.97 8.97
N LEU A 511 -23.40 -14.69 8.63
CA LEU A 511 -23.84 -14.52 7.23
C LEU A 511 -23.15 -13.32 6.56
N ASP A 512 -22.82 -12.28 7.34
CA ASP A 512 -21.94 -11.21 6.89
C ASP A 512 -20.49 -11.67 7.05
N PRO A 513 -19.62 -11.43 6.05
CA PRO A 513 -18.23 -11.89 6.09
C PRO A 513 -17.50 -11.50 7.37
N SER A 514 -17.15 -12.50 8.15
CA SER A 514 -16.50 -12.34 9.45
C SER A 514 -15.28 -13.26 9.59
N ILE A 515 -14.36 -12.88 10.47
CA ILE A 515 -13.18 -13.68 10.81
C ILE A 515 -13.11 -13.85 12.31
N PHE A 516 -12.76 -15.06 12.75
CA PHE A 516 -12.48 -15.36 14.16
C PHE A 516 -11.03 -15.02 14.47
N GLU A 517 -10.80 -14.32 15.58
CA GLU A 517 -9.48 -13.91 16.03
C GLU A 517 -9.33 -14.12 17.53
N VAL A 518 -8.23 -14.76 17.94
CA VAL A 518 -7.76 -14.74 19.33
C VAL A 518 -6.81 -13.56 19.46
N LYS A 519 -7.29 -12.47 20.08
CA LYS A 519 -6.56 -11.20 20.11
C LYS A 519 -5.41 -11.20 21.11
N PHE A 520 -5.63 -11.78 22.29
CA PHE A 520 -4.62 -11.89 23.35
C PHE A 520 -4.38 -13.37 23.69
N PRO A 521 -3.51 -14.07 22.91
CA PRO A 521 -3.33 -15.52 23.05
C PRO A 521 -2.97 -16.00 24.47
N ASN A 522 -2.26 -15.18 25.25
CA ASN A 522 -1.87 -15.52 26.61
C ASN A 522 -3.01 -15.38 27.65
N ASP A 523 -3.99 -14.53 27.35
CA ASP A 523 -5.12 -14.26 28.26
C ASP A 523 -6.40 -14.97 27.83
N ASP A 524 -6.57 -15.16 26.51
CA ASP A 524 -7.78 -15.69 25.90
C ASP A 524 -7.76 -17.21 25.73
N ILE A 525 -6.58 -17.84 25.81
CA ILE A 525 -6.44 -19.30 25.78
C ILE A 525 -6.12 -19.80 27.18
N LYS A 526 -7.04 -20.58 27.74
CA LYS A 526 -6.93 -21.13 29.10
C LYS A 526 -7.14 -22.63 29.09
N GLY A 527 -6.20 -23.34 29.67
CA GLY A 527 -6.29 -24.77 29.86
C GLY A 527 -6.39 -25.13 31.33
N ARG A 528 -7.05 -26.23 31.63
CA ARG A 528 -7.21 -26.77 32.97
C ARG A 528 -7.03 -28.29 32.91
N ILE A 529 -6.41 -28.84 33.95
CA ILE A 529 -6.28 -30.29 34.16
C ILE A 529 -7.39 -30.74 35.13
N VAL A 530 -8.11 -31.78 34.77
CA VAL A 530 -9.27 -32.30 35.50
C VAL A 530 -9.00 -33.72 35.98
#